data_306acd89c1b7de337b6faecf9e669bb3
#
_entry.id   306acd89c1b7de337b6faecf9e669bb3
#
_cell.length_a   1.000
_cell.length_b   1.000
_cell.length_c   1.000
_cell.angle_alpha   90.00
_cell.angle_beta   90.00
_cell.angle_gamma   90.00
#
_symmetry.space_group_name_H-M   'P 1'
#
loop_
_entity.id
_entity.type
_entity.pdbx_description
1 polymer ?
#
loop_
_entity_poly.entity_id
_entity_poly.type
_entity_poly.pdbx_seq_one_letter_code
_entity_poly.pdbx_strand_id
1 'polypeptide(L)'
;MHSLMRKVAEDRRWAEKIGPGAADRKKLLSTEAYYDLLSAAGCKVDIWRTTYYHVMPSHQAMVDWLKATGLRPFLTPLSEPDQEVFLAEYLRELAGAYSVRQDGNVLMPFPRLFMVARKG
;
A
#
# COMPACT_ATOMS: atom_id res chain seq x y z
N MET A 1 0.29 -0.64 4.90
CA MET A 1 1.17 0.46 4.42
C MET A 1 0.38 1.57 3.73
N HIS A 2 -0.49 1.24 2.78
CA HIS A 2 -1.30 2.27 2.09
C HIS A 2 -2.29 2.97 3.02
N SER A 3 -2.84 2.28 4.01
CA SER A 3 -3.73 2.90 5.00
C SER A 3 -2.99 3.96 5.83
N LEU A 4 -1.72 3.74 6.15
CA LEU A 4 -0.88 4.71 6.86
C LEU A 4 -0.57 5.92 5.99
N MET A 5 -0.34 5.72 4.68
CA MET A 5 -0.16 6.82 3.75
C MET A 5 -1.38 7.72 3.73
N ARG A 6 -2.58 7.13 3.67
CA ARG A 6 -3.84 7.87 3.68
C ARG A 6 -4.05 8.58 5.00
N LYS A 7 -3.72 7.92 6.11
CA LYS A 7 -3.82 8.52 7.44
C LYS A 7 -2.98 9.79 7.55
N VAL A 8 -1.73 9.75 7.09
CA VAL A 8 -0.85 10.93 7.10
C VAL A 8 -1.38 12.00 6.16
N ALA A 9 -1.85 11.62 4.97
CA ALA A 9 -2.37 12.56 3.98
C ALA A 9 -3.65 13.26 4.42
N GLU A 10 -4.42 12.68 5.33
CA GLU A 10 -5.63 13.29 5.89
C GLU A 10 -5.33 14.40 6.90
N ASP A 11 -4.09 14.53 7.38
CA ASP A 11 -3.68 15.65 8.22
C ASP A 11 -3.97 16.97 7.49
N ARG A 12 -4.49 17.95 8.23
CA ARG A 12 -4.87 19.27 7.69
C ARG A 12 -3.79 19.91 6.82
N ARG A 13 -2.53 19.74 7.19
CA ARG A 13 -1.41 20.31 6.44
C ARG A 13 -1.30 19.77 5.03
N TRP A 14 -1.74 18.53 4.82
CA TRP A 14 -1.56 17.81 3.55
C TRP A 14 -2.84 17.71 2.74
N ALA A 15 -4.00 17.70 3.37
CA ALA A 15 -5.28 17.45 2.72
C ALA A 15 -5.54 18.43 1.58
N GLU A 16 -5.24 19.71 1.76
CA GLU A 16 -5.41 20.73 0.73
C GLU A 16 -4.34 20.64 -0.35
N LYS A 17 -3.10 20.34 0.02
CA LYS A 17 -1.96 20.30 -0.90
C LYS A 17 -1.97 19.07 -1.79
N ILE A 18 -2.32 17.92 -1.21
CA ILE A 18 -2.32 16.63 -1.93
C ILE A 18 -3.62 16.45 -2.69
N GLY A 19 -4.74 16.84 -2.08
CA GLY A 19 -6.06 16.63 -2.62
C GLY A 19 -6.54 15.18 -2.51
N PRO A 20 -7.82 14.92 -2.82
CA PRO A 20 -8.40 13.57 -2.67
C PRO A 20 -7.94 12.58 -3.72
N GLY A 21 -7.44 13.05 -4.87
CA GLY A 21 -7.07 12.17 -5.98
C GLY A 21 -5.93 11.22 -5.67
N ALA A 22 -5.00 11.61 -4.79
CA ALA A 22 -3.88 10.75 -4.42
C ALA A 22 -4.31 9.53 -3.61
N ALA A 23 -5.32 9.68 -2.77
CA ALA A 23 -5.89 8.59 -1.97
C ALA A 23 -6.92 7.77 -2.76
N ASP A 24 -7.40 8.32 -3.86
CA ASP A 24 -8.43 7.70 -4.70
C ASP A 24 -7.78 6.73 -5.70
N ARG A 25 -7.18 5.68 -5.16
CA ARG A 25 -6.67 4.60 -6.00
C ARG A 25 -7.83 3.79 -6.53
N LYS A 26 -7.69 3.29 -7.77
CA LYS A 26 -8.60 2.32 -8.33
C LYS A 26 -8.74 1.18 -7.34
N LYS A 27 -9.89 1.09 -6.69
CA LYS A 27 -10.15 0.04 -5.70
C LYS A 27 -10.15 -1.31 -6.40
N LEU A 28 -9.33 -2.23 -5.90
CA LEU A 28 -9.43 -3.62 -6.30
C LEU A 28 -10.75 -4.17 -5.77
N LEU A 29 -11.39 -5.01 -6.57
CA LEU A 29 -12.58 -5.72 -6.15
C LEU A 29 -12.25 -6.67 -5.00
N SER A 30 -13.23 -6.97 -4.16
CA SER A 30 -13.07 -8.03 -3.16
C SER A 30 -12.91 -9.38 -3.82
N THR A 31 -12.38 -10.35 -3.08
CA THR A 31 -12.26 -11.74 -3.57
C THR A 31 -13.61 -12.28 -4.02
N GLU A 32 -14.65 -12.02 -3.23
CA GLU A 32 -16.02 -12.46 -3.52
C GLU A 32 -16.55 -11.80 -4.80
N ALA A 33 -16.27 -10.53 -5.02
CA ALA A 33 -16.70 -9.81 -6.23
C ALA A 33 -16.01 -10.34 -7.48
N TYR A 34 -14.71 -10.66 -7.41
CA TYR A 34 -14.02 -11.31 -8.53
C TYR A 34 -14.60 -12.69 -8.83
N TYR A 35 -14.86 -13.47 -7.80
CA TYR A 35 -15.48 -14.78 -7.95
C TYR A 35 -16.83 -14.70 -8.64
N ASP A 36 -17.69 -13.81 -8.15
CA ASP A 36 -19.04 -13.64 -8.72
C ASP A 36 -18.99 -13.21 -10.18
N LEU A 37 -18.09 -12.28 -10.51
CA LEU A 37 -17.91 -11.78 -11.87
C LEU A 37 -17.52 -12.90 -12.83
N LEU A 38 -16.52 -13.70 -12.46
CA LEU A 38 -16.01 -14.78 -13.29
C LEU A 38 -16.98 -15.97 -13.35
N SER A 39 -17.63 -16.30 -12.25
CA SER A 39 -18.64 -17.34 -12.17
C SER A 39 -19.86 -17.00 -13.04
N ALA A 40 -20.30 -15.75 -13.03
CA ALA A 40 -21.40 -15.28 -13.87
C ALA A 40 -21.06 -15.35 -15.36
N ALA A 41 -19.78 -15.27 -15.71
CA ALA A 41 -19.30 -15.44 -17.09
C ALA A 41 -19.18 -16.92 -17.51
N GLY A 42 -19.56 -17.87 -16.64
CA GLY A 42 -19.52 -19.29 -16.92
C GLY A 42 -18.17 -19.95 -16.68
N CYS A 43 -17.31 -19.34 -15.89
CA CYS A 43 -15.99 -19.86 -15.60
C CYS A 43 -15.97 -20.68 -14.31
N LYS A 44 -15.13 -21.70 -14.28
CA LYS A 44 -14.68 -22.34 -13.04
C LYS A 44 -13.49 -21.52 -12.51
N VAL A 45 -13.53 -21.18 -11.23
CA VAL A 45 -12.59 -20.20 -10.65
C VAL A 45 -11.84 -20.83 -9.49
N ASP A 46 -10.51 -20.72 -9.54
CA ASP A 46 -9.64 -20.97 -8.40
C ASP A 46 -9.06 -19.62 -7.97
N ILE A 47 -9.24 -19.29 -6.70
CA ILE A 47 -8.73 -18.04 -6.12
C ILE A 47 -7.96 -18.36 -4.86
N TRP A 48 -6.77 -17.77 -4.73
CA TRP A 48 -6.00 -17.86 -3.47
C TRP A 48 -5.23 -16.58 -3.24
N ARG A 49 -4.84 -16.36 -1.98
CA ARG A 49 -4.03 -15.21 -1.58
C ARG A 49 -2.72 -15.70 -0.98
N THR A 50 -1.62 -15.10 -1.43
CA THR A 50 -0.30 -15.33 -0.88
C THR A 50 0.24 -14.01 -0.34
N THR A 51 0.78 -14.02 0.86
CA THR A 51 1.47 -12.87 1.40
C THR A 51 2.97 -13.15 1.38
N TYR A 52 3.69 -12.33 0.62
CA TYR A 52 5.14 -12.33 0.60
C TYR A 52 5.65 -11.35 1.64
N TYR A 53 6.75 -11.68 2.31
CA TYR A 53 7.38 -10.77 3.24
C TYR A 53 8.77 -10.43 2.75
N HIS A 54 9.01 -9.14 2.50
CA HIS A 54 10.35 -8.65 2.19
C HIS A 54 11.05 -8.29 3.48
N VAL A 55 12.25 -8.78 3.65
CA VAL A 55 13.10 -8.45 4.81
C VAL A 55 13.82 -7.15 4.51
N MET A 56 13.50 -6.11 5.26
CA MET A 56 14.06 -4.77 5.08
C MET A 56 15.00 -4.45 6.24
N PRO A 57 16.15 -3.79 5.98
CA PRO A 57 17.12 -3.49 7.05
C PRO A 57 16.62 -2.43 8.03
N SER A 58 15.63 -1.63 7.67
CA SER A 58 15.10 -0.57 8.52
C SER A 58 13.76 -0.08 8.00
N HIS A 59 13.07 0.72 8.83
CA HIS A 59 11.85 1.43 8.40
C HIS A 59 12.17 2.44 7.29
N GLN A 60 13.33 3.08 7.34
CA GLN A 60 13.76 4.01 6.30
C GLN A 60 13.89 3.31 4.95
N ALA A 61 14.38 2.08 4.92
CA ALA A 61 14.46 1.29 3.69
C ALA A 61 13.07 1.00 3.12
N MET A 62 12.05 0.79 3.98
CA MET A 62 10.66 0.65 3.54
C MET A 62 10.18 1.94 2.86
N VAL A 63 10.46 3.08 3.45
CA VAL A 63 10.09 4.39 2.89
C VAL A 63 10.75 4.59 1.53
N ASP A 64 12.05 4.30 1.44
CA ASP A 64 12.82 4.46 0.19
C ASP A 64 12.25 3.58 -0.93
N TRP A 65 11.87 2.34 -0.62
CA TRP A 65 11.20 1.47 -1.57
C TRP A 65 9.88 2.06 -2.05
N LEU A 66 9.07 2.57 -1.12
CA LEU A 66 7.72 3.05 -1.40
C LEU A 66 7.70 4.40 -2.12
N LYS A 67 8.77 5.20 -2.02
CA LYS A 67 8.90 6.47 -2.76
C LYS A 67 8.72 6.30 -4.25
N ALA A 68 9.25 5.22 -4.81
CA ALA A 68 9.18 4.95 -6.24
C ALA A 68 7.83 4.36 -6.68
N THR A 69 6.98 3.98 -5.74
CA THR A 69 5.73 3.26 -6.00
C THR A 69 4.55 3.94 -5.33
N GLY A 70 4.11 3.41 -4.19
CA GLY A 70 2.88 3.82 -3.52
C GLY A 70 2.85 5.23 -2.99
N LEU A 71 3.99 5.81 -2.63
CA LEU A 71 4.07 7.17 -2.11
C LEU A 71 4.04 8.25 -3.19
N ARG A 72 4.32 7.91 -4.43
CA ARG A 72 4.40 8.86 -5.54
C ARG A 72 3.20 9.81 -5.64
N PRO A 73 1.94 9.32 -5.64
CA PRO A 73 0.79 10.21 -5.74
C PRO A 73 0.67 11.21 -4.60
N PHE A 74 1.18 10.85 -3.42
CA PHE A 74 1.15 11.74 -2.24
C PHE A 74 2.25 12.79 -2.29
N LEU A 75 3.39 12.46 -2.87
CA LEU A 75 4.56 13.34 -2.89
C LEU A 75 4.56 14.33 -4.05
N THR A 76 4.06 13.93 -5.22
CA THR A 76 4.10 14.73 -6.44
C THR A 76 3.53 16.15 -6.26
N PRO A 77 2.38 16.36 -5.57
CA PRO A 77 1.85 17.71 -5.35
C PRO A 77 2.62 18.56 -4.34
N LEU A 78 3.56 17.98 -3.60
CA LEU A 78 4.27 18.66 -2.51
C LEU A 78 5.60 19.26 -2.98
N SER A 79 6.00 20.40 -2.39
CA SER A 79 7.34 20.95 -2.53
C SER A 79 8.36 20.03 -1.83
N GLU A 80 9.66 20.17 -2.16
CA GLU A 80 10.69 19.36 -1.54
C GLU A 80 10.71 19.43 -0.01
N PRO A 81 10.62 20.62 0.62
CA PRO A 81 10.55 20.71 2.09
C PRO A 81 9.32 19.99 2.66
N ASP A 82 8.17 20.12 2.01
CA ASP A 82 6.94 19.45 2.44
C ASP A 82 7.04 17.94 2.29
N GLN A 83 7.68 17.45 1.22
CA GLN A 83 7.93 16.02 1.03
C GLN A 83 8.75 15.43 2.18
N GLU A 84 9.79 16.13 2.63
CA GLU A 84 10.62 15.69 3.74
C GLU A 84 9.82 15.56 5.03
N VAL A 85 8.96 16.54 5.34
CA VAL A 85 8.11 16.51 6.53
C VAL A 85 7.09 15.38 6.45
N PHE A 86 6.44 15.22 5.30
CA PHE A 86 5.48 14.14 5.05
C PHE A 86 6.13 12.78 5.25
N LEU A 87 7.30 12.57 4.67
CA LEU A 87 8.05 11.31 4.79
C LEU A 87 8.47 11.02 6.22
N ALA A 88 8.85 12.03 6.98
CA ALA A 88 9.21 11.87 8.39
C ALA A 88 8.00 11.43 9.23
N GLU A 89 6.84 11.99 8.97
CA GLU A 89 5.59 11.59 9.63
C GLU A 89 5.20 10.17 9.27
N TYR A 90 5.31 9.81 7.99
CA TYR A 90 5.02 8.46 7.52
C TYR A 90 5.98 7.44 8.14
N LEU A 91 7.26 7.76 8.19
CA LEU A 91 8.28 6.93 8.82
C LEU A 91 7.91 6.63 10.28
N ARG A 92 7.46 7.64 11.01
CA ARG A 92 7.03 7.50 12.41
C ARG A 92 5.84 6.53 12.53
N GLU A 93 4.87 6.64 11.63
CA GLU A 93 3.71 5.75 11.61
C GLU A 93 4.12 4.31 11.28
N LEU A 94 5.03 4.12 10.33
CA LEU A 94 5.57 2.80 10.02
C LEU A 94 6.30 2.18 11.21
N ALA A 95 7.11 2.97 11.90
CA ALA A 95 7.85 2.48 13.05
C ALA A 95 6.92 2.01 14.18
N GLY A 96 5.75 2.64 14.32
CA GLY A 96 4.74 2.22 15.30
C GLY A 96 3.96 0.97 14.88
N ALA A 97 3.79 0.77 13.58
CA ALA A 97 2.97 -0.33 13.04
C ALA A 97 3.76 -1.62 12.77
N TYR A 98 5.03 -1.50 12.42
CA TYR A 98 5.89 -2.63 12.08
C TYR A 98 7.09 -2.69 13.00
N SER A 99 7.10 -3.66 13.91
CA SER A 99 8.16 -3.80 14.91
C SER A 99 9.47 -4.27 14.29
N VAL A 100 10.57 -3.74 14.78
CA VAL A 100 11.90 -4.28 14.48
C VAL A 100 11.98 -5.69 15.08
N ARG A 101 12.42 -6.64 14.27
CA ARG A 101 12.57 -8.02 14.71
C ARG A 101 13.89 -8.20 15.45
N GLN A 102 14.06 -9.40 16.03
CA GLN A 102 15.23 -9.70 16.87
C GLN A 102 16.57 -9.49 16.18
N ASP A 103 16.61 -9.71 14.87
CA ASP A 103 17.83 -9.52 14.05
C ASP A 103 18.05 -8.09 13.59
N GLY A 104 17.19 -7.16 13.99
CA GLY A 104 17.26 -5.75 13.60
C GLY A 104 16.55 -5.42 12.31
N ASN A 105 15.98 -6.39 11.62
CA ASN A 105 15.25 -6.20 10.38
C ASN A 105 13.75 -5.97 10.61
N VAL A 106 13.08 -5.49 9.58
CA VAL A 106 11.64 -5.27 9.56
C VAL A 106 11.03 -6.09 8.43
N LEU A 107 9.88 -6.70 8.69
CA LEU A 107 9.16 -7.45 7.65
C LEU A 107 8.12 -6.57 6.98
N MET A 108 8.24 -6.43 5.67
CA MET A 108 7.31 -5.66 4.84
C MET A 108 6.38 -6.62 4.09
N PRO A 109 5.06 -6.66 4.42
CA PRO A 109 4.15 -7.61 3.81
C PRO A 109 3.70 -7.16 2.42
N PHE A 110 3.64 -8.10 1.49
CA PHE A 110 3.08 -7.92 0.14
C PHE A 110 2.03 -8.98 -0.11
N PRO A 111 0.76 -8.70 0.18
CA PRO A 111 -0.32 -9.62 -0.16
C PRO A 111 -0.58 -9.59 -1.67
N ARG A 112 -0.72 -10.77 -2.25
CA ARG A 112 -1.06 -10.95 -3.67
C ARG A 112 -2.26 -11.87 -3.80
N LEU A 113 -3.22 -11.46 -4.61
CA LEU A 113 -4.38 -12.28 -4.96
C LEU A 113 -4.10 -12.93 -6.31
N PHE A 114 -4.21 -14.25 -6.34
CA PHE A 114 -4.07 -15.04 -7.56
C PHE A 114 -5.41 -15.66 -7.94
N MET A 115 -5.72 -15.67 -9.22
CA MET A 115 -6.92 -16.30 -9.68
C MET A 115 -6.70 -16.96 -11.04
N VAL A 116 -7.29 -18.14 -11.21
CA VAL A 116 -7.32 -18.87 -12.47
C VAL A 116 -8.78 -19.10 -12.82
N ALA A 117 -9.19 -18.62 -13.96
CA ALA A 117 -10.54 -18.80 -14.48
C ALA A 117 -10.50 -19.68 -15.72
N ARG A 118 -11.28 -20.76 -15.72
CA ARG A 118 -11.42 -21.67 -16.86
C ARG A 118 -12.85 -21.62 -17.37
N LYS A 119 -12.99 -21.44 -18.65
CA LYS A 119 -14.31 -21.50 -19.29
C LYS A 119 -14.84 -22.94 -19.19
N GLY A 120 -15.94 -23.07 -18.49
CA GLY A 120 -16.53 -24.38 -18.22
C GLY A 120 -17.56 -24.81 -19.24
#